data_335f2a06156c72482cff71c9ca0e4807
#
_entry.id   335f2a06156c72482cff71c9ca0e4807
#
_cell.length_a   1.000
_cell.length_b   1.000
_cell.length_c   1.000
_cell.angle_alpha   90.00
_cell.angle_beta   90.00
_cell.angle_gamma   90.00
#
_symmetry.space_group_name_H-M   'P 1'
#
loop_
_entity.id
_entity.type
_entity.pdbx_description
1 polymer ?
#
loop_
_entity_poly.entity_id
_entity_poly.type
_entity_poly.pdbx_seq_one_letter_code
_entity_poly.pdbx_strand_id
1 'polypeptide(L)'
;RRIIVLDKHDYRLEVGRQMGATHVINPTQQDPATAIAQITGGAMADLVIEAVGITETLNLVPSLCRRNAQVICFGVPDKEHHEGLYNIKVLDMLRRELRLTFSVGPNPDRDYRPALDWIVQDRIDVAPIVSHILPFDQIQQAFVMAFDEPEPHRALKIVLNLS
;
A
#
# COMPACT_ATOMS: atom_id res chain seq x y z
N ARG A 1 -14.48 12.89 -1.17
CA ARG A 1 -13.83 11.76 -0.49
C ARG A 1 -12.40 12.16 -0.14
N ARG A 2 -11.87 11.65 0.97
CA ARG A 2 -10.46 11.79 1.33
C ARG A 2 -9.76 10.47 1.00
N ILE A 3 -8.62 10.57 0.32
CA ILE A 3 -7.70 9.46 0.05
C ILE A 3 -6.42 9.80 0.76
N ILE A 4 -6.04 8.99 1.75
CA ILE A 4 -4.86 9.21 2.59
C ILE A 4 -3.89 8.07 2.31
N VAL A 5 -2.68 8.38 1.88
CA VAL A 5 -1.62 7.40 1.62
C VAL A 5 -0.57 7.49 2.71
N LEU A 6 -0.19 6.34 3.25
CA LEU A 6 0.88 6.19 4.24
C LEU A 6 2.05 5.44 3.62
N ASP A 7 3.25 6.00 3.70
CA ASP A 7 4.50 5.30 3.35
C ASP A 7 5.66 5.94 4.12
N LYS A 8 6.69 5.15 4.44
CA LYS A 8 7.90 5.66 5.13
C LYS A 8 8.84 6.44 4.20
N HIS A 9 8.67 6.33 2.89
CA HIS A 9 9.50 6.97 1.88
C HIS A 9 8.78 8.16 1.24
N ASP A 10 9.34 9.35 1.40
CA ASP A 10 8.73 10.59 0.89
C ASP A 10 8.56 10.59 -0.63
N TYR A 11 9.47 9.94 -1.39
CA TYR A 11 9.33 9.84 -2.84
C TYR A 11 8.11 9.03 -3.28
N ARG A 12 7.71 8.01 -2.51
CA ARG A 12 6.48 7.24 -2.77
C ARG A 12 5.24 8.05 -2.44
N LEU A 13 5.30 8.85 -1.38
CA LEU A 13 4.23 9.76 -1.00
C LEU A 13 4.01 10.84 -2.05
N GLU A 14 5.08 11.33 -2.68
CA GLU A 14 4.98 12.29 -3.78
C GLU A 14 4.24 11.70 -4.99
N VAL A 15 4.58 10.48 -5.39
CA VAL A 15 3.84 9.77 -6.44
C VAL A 15 2.40 9.49 -5.99
N GLY A 16 2.17 9.17 -4.71
CA GLY A 16 0.81 9.06 -4.16
C GLY A 16 -0.03 10.33 -4.39
N ARG A 17 0.55 11.52 -4.21
CA ARG A 17 -0.13 12.80 -4.51
C ARG A 17 -0.46 12.94 -5.99
N GLN A 18 0.50 12.61 -6.87
CA GLN A 18 0.30 12.64 -8.32
C GLN A 18 -0.82 11.68 -8.76
N MET A 19 -0.94 10.54 -8.09
CA MET A 19 -2.00 9.55 -8.31
C MET A 19 -3.35 9.90 -7.66
N GLY A 20 -3.48 11.09 -7.05
CA GLY A 20 -4.75 11.59 -6.52
C GLY A 20 -4.97 11.40 -5.02
N ALA A 21 -3.94 11.09 -4.24
CA ALA A 21 -4.03 11.15 -2.78
C ALA A 21 -4.31 12.59 -2.33
N THR A 22 -5.34 12.78 -1.54
CA THR A 22 -5.69 14.10 -0.99
C THR A 22 -4.77 14.50 0.16
N HIS A 23 -4.22 13.51 0.86
CA HIS A 23 -3.29 13.67 1.96
C HIS A 23 -2.27 12.53 1.94
N VAL A 24 -1.08 12.82 2.43
CA VAL A 24 -0.04 11.81 2.63
C VAL A 24 0.54 11.92 4.04
N ILE A 25 0.95 10.79 4.61
CA ILE A 25 1.49 10.70 5.96
C ILE A 25 2.76 9.85 5.91
N ASN A 26 3.88 10.42 6.38
CA ASN A 26 5.08 9.65 6.65
C ASN A 26 5.08 9.23 8.13
N PRO A 27 4.89 7.94 8.45
CA PRO A 27 4.80 7.45 9.82
C PRO A 27 6.11 7.58 10.60
N THR A 28 7.23 7.85 9.93
CA THR A 28 8.51 8.12 10.61
C THR A 28 8.63 9.55 11.10
N GLN A 29 7.79 10.47 10.60
CA GLN A 29 7.82 11.89 10.90
C GLN A 29 6.67 12.34 11.82
N GLN A 30 5.56 11.62 11.79
CA GLN A 30 4.37 11.95 12.59
C GLN A 30 3.56 10.69 12.94
N ASP A 31 2.82 10.75 14.04
CA ASP A 31 1.91 9.67 14.43
C ASP A 31 0.72 9.56 13.47
N PRO A 32 0.55 8.42 12.78
CA PRO A 32 -0.50 8.25 11.78
C PRO A 32 -1.92 8.41 12.33
N ALA A 33 -2.19 7.94 13.54
CA ALA A 33 -3.52 8.01 14.13
C ALA A 33 -3.91 9.46 14.44
N THR A 34 -3.00 10.23 14.98
CA THR A 34 -3.17 11.67 15.24
C THR A 34 -3.38 12.44 13.93
N ALA A 35 -2.56 12.18 12.92
CA ALA A 35 -2.68 12.83 11.62
C ALA A 35 -4.03 12.53 10.95
N ILE A 36 -4.47 11.27 10.95
CA ILE A 36 -5.79 10.89 10.41
C ILE A 36 -6.91 11.54 11.20
N ALA A 37 -6.84 11.59 12.52
CA ALA A 37 -7.84 12.29 13.34
C ALA A 37 -7.95 13.77 12.96
N GLN A 38 -6.83 14.47 12.77
CA GLN A 38 -6.82 15.86 12.31
C GLN A 38 -7.44 16.03 10.91
N ILE A 39 -7.01 15.20 9.95
CA ILE A 39 -7.51 15.24 8.57
C ILE A 39 -9.01 14.97 8.51
N THR A 40 -9.51 14.08 9.35
CA THR A 40 -10.92 13.63 9.32
C THR A 40 -11.82 14.37 10.30
N GLY A 41 -11.27 15.28 11.12
CA GLY A 41 -12.03 15.92 12.20
C GLY A 41 -12.46 14.96 13.29
N GLY A 42 -11.65 13.94 13.57
CA GLY A 42 -11.90 12.90 14.57
C GLY A 42 -12.73 11.71 14.08
N ALA A 43 -13.27 11.77 12.86
CA ALA A 43 -14.13 10.69 12.33
C ALA A 43 -13.38 9.39 12.05
N MET A 44 -12.09 9.43 11.81
CA MET A 44 -11.21 8.34 11.41
C MET A 44 -11.54 7.76 10.03
N ALA A 45 -10.85 6.69 9.61
CA ALA A 45 -11.02 6.10 8.28
C ALA A 45 -12.20 5.12 8.21
N ASP A 46 -13.00 5.20 7.15
CA ASP A 46 -14.09 4.27 6.84
C ASP A 46 -13.58 2.95 6.27
N LEU A 47 -12.51 3.03 5.49
CA LEU A 47 -11.85 1.92 4.81
C LEU A 47 -10.34 2.08 4.98
N VAL A 48 -9.67 1.01 5.38
CA VAL A 48 -8.21 0.91 5.39
C VAL A 48 -7.78 -0.26 4.52
N ILE A 49 -6.81 -0.03 3.65
CA ILE A 49 -6.14 -1.06 2.87
C ILE A 49 -4.76 -1.24 3.47
N GLU A 50 -4.51 -2.38 4.09
CA GLU A 50 -3.20 -2.78 4.57
C GLU A 50 -2.49 -3.53 3.45
N ALA A 51 -1.40 -2.98 2.93
CA ALA A 51 -0.71 -3.47 1.73
C ALA A 51 0.79 -3.78 1.96
N VAL A 52 1.23 -3.80 3.21
CA VAL A 52 2.62 -4.10 3.58
C VAL A 52 2.79 -5.56 4.00
N GLY A 53 1.90 -6.06 4.85
CA GLY A 53 1.87 -7.46 5.28
C GLY A 53 2.78 -7.76 6.48
N ILE A 54 3.07 -6.77 7.34
CA ILE A 54 3.85 -7.00 8.57
C ILE A 54 3.01 -6.81 9.83
N THR A 55 3.44 -7.40 10.93
CA THR A 55 2.73 -7.33 12.23
C THR A 55 2.49 -5.89 12.69
N GLU A 56 3.45 -5.01 12.49
CA GLU A 56 3.40 -3.62 12.91
C GLU A 56 2.29 -2.86 12.20
N THR A 57 2.19 -3.00 10.88
CA THR A 57 1.16 -2.32 10.08
C THR A 57 -0.22 -2.87 10.36
N LEU A 58 -0.36 -4.20 10.52
CA LEU A 58 -1.63 -4.81 10.93
C LEU A 58 -2.09 -4.34 12.31
N ASN A 59 -1.17 -4.19 13.27
CA ASN A 59 -1.48 -3.68 14.61
C ASN A 59 -1.73 -2.18 14.68
N LEU A 60 -1.30 -1.43 13.66
CA LEU A 60 -1.61 -0.01 13.51
C LEU A 60 -3.05 0.21 13.02
N VAL A 61 -3.57 -0.68 12.15
CA VAL A 61 -4.89 -0.55 11.51
C VAL A 61 -6.02 -0.15 12.47
N PRO A 62 -6.21 -0.78 13.64
CA PRO A 62 -7.31 -0.40 14.53
C PRO A 62 -7.29 1.08 14.93
N SER A 63 -6.10 1.66 15.13
CA SER A 63 -5.97 3.07 15.53
C SER A 63 -6.35 4.06 14.42
N LEU A 64 -6.31 3.62 13.16
CA LEU A 64 -6.64 4.43 11.99
C LEU A 64 -8.14 4.41 11.64
N CYS A 65 -8.86 3.40 12.12
CA CYS A 65 -10.23 3.10 11.75
C CYS A 65 -11.26 3.78 12.65
N ARG A 66 -12.38 4.20 12.06
CA ARG A 66 -13.60 4.41 12.86
C ARG A 66 -14.21 3.07 13.30
N ARG A 67 -15.20 3.11 14.20
CA ARG A 67 -16.00 1.93 14.53
C ARG A 67 -16.74 1.42 13.28
N ASN A 68 -16.87 0.09 13.15
CA ASN A 68 -17.47 -0.58 11.99
C ASN A 68 -16.78 -0.30 10.64
N ALA A 69 -15.51 0.11 10.65
CA ALA A 69 -14.76 0.31 9.42
C ALA A 69 -14.48 -1.02 8.71
N GLN A 70 -14.29 -0.93 7.40
CA GLN A 70 -13.81 -2.03 6.59
C GLN A 70 -12.28 -2.01 6.53
N VAL A 71 -11.67 -3.18 6.61
CA VAL A 71 -10.23 -3.38 6.46
C VAL A 71 -9.98 -4.40 5.37
N ILE A 72 -9.20 -4.06 4.36
CA ILE A 72 -8.73 -4.99 3.35
C ILE A 72 -7.26 -5.30 3.66
N CYS A 73 -6.98 -6.54 4.03
CA CYS A 73 -5.64 -7.06 4.22
C CYS A 73 -5.14 -7.60 2.87
N PHE A 74 -4.28 -6.83 2.22
CA PHE A 74 -3.73 -7.12 0.89
C PHE A 74 -2.23 -7.45 0.97
N GLY A 75 -1.53 -6.97 1.99
CA GLY A 75 -0.12 -7.23 2.21
C GLY A 75 0.15 -8.73 2.36
N VAL A 76 1.22 -9.20 1.72
CA VAL A 76 1.63 -10.61 1.80
C VAL A 76 2.57 -10.80 2.97
N PRO A 77 2.28 -11.76 3.87
CA PRO A 77 3.15 -12.08 4.99
C PRO A 77 4.57 -12.44 4.56
N ASP A 78 5.55 -11.89 5.28
CA ASP A 78 6.91 -12.33 5.13
C ASP A 78 7.06 -13.75 5.70
N LYS A 79 7.41 -14.71 4.84
CA LYS A 79 7.57 -16.12 5.22
C LYS A 79 8.80 -16.36 6.11
N GLU A 80 9.81 -15.51 6.02
CA GLU A 80 11.08 -15.74 6.70
C GLU A 80 11.01 -15.49 8.20
N HIS A 81 10.08 -14.63 8.65
CA HIS A 81 10.07 -14.20 10.05
C HIS A 81 9.06 -14.94 10.93
N HIS A 82 7.97 -15.50 10.42
CA HIS A 82 6.91 -16.03 11.29
C HIS A 82 6.10 -17.20 10.70
N GLU A 83 6.57 -17.90 9.69
CA GLU A 83 5.81 -18.98 9.03
C GLU A 83 4.38 -18.55 8.64
N GLY A 84 4.18 -17.26 8.34
CA GLY A 84 2.86 -16.69 8.06
C GLY A 84 2.00 -16.43 9.31
N LEU A 85 2.58 -16.52 10.51
CA LEU A 85 1.88 -16.21 11.76
C LEU A 85 2.11 -14.76 12.17
N TYR A 86 1.04 -14.11 12.66
CA TYR A 86 1.09 -12.74 13.15
C TYR A 86 0.69 -12.65 14.60
N ASN A 87 1.41 -11.86 15.37
CA ASN A 87 0.99 -11.47 16.72
C ASN A 87 0.06 -10.24 16.62
N ILE A 88 -1.23 -10.48 16.40
CA ILE A 88 -2.22 -9.43 16.15
C ILE A 88 -2.96 -9.08 17.44
N LYS A 89 -3.14 -7.78 17.70
CA LYS A 89 -3.95 -7.23 18.79
C LYS A 89 -5.45 -7.33 18.48
N VAL A 90 -5.98 -8.55 18.50
CA VAL A 90 -7.38 -8.84 18.12
C VAL A 90 -8.39 -8.08 18.98
N LEU A 91 -8.10 -7.81 20.27
CA LEU A 91 -8.99 -7.08 21.16
C LEU A 91 -9.29 -5.66 20.66
N ASP A 92 -8.30 -4.98 20.06
CA ASP A 92 -8.49 -3.63 19.54
C ASP A 92 -9.38 -3.65 18.28
N MET A 93 -9.27 -4.69 17.45
CA MET A 93 -10.15 -4.92 16.32
C MET A 93 -11.58 -5.23 16.75
N LEU A 94 -11.74 -6.08 17.76
CA LEU A 94 -13.03 -6.46 18.34
C LEU A 94 -13.76 -5.23 18.92
N ARG A 95 -13.07 -4.41 19.72
CA ARG A 95 -13.66 -3.20 20.35
C ARG A 95 -14.16 -2.19 19.32
N ARG A 96 -13.57 -2.18 18.14
CA ARG A 96 -13.98 -1.30 17.03
C ARG A 96 -14.94 -1.97 16.05
N GLU A 97 -15.28 -3.25 16.27
CA GLU A 97 -16.16 -4.02 15.38
C GLU A 97 -15.72 -3.97 13.92
N LEU A 98 -14.41 -4.15 13.67
CA LEU A 98 -13.85 -4.05 12.32
C LEU A 98 -14.26 -5.23 11.46
N ARG A 99 -14.46 -4.97 10.17
CA ARG A 99 -14.73 -6.00 9.16
C ARG A 99 -13.46 -6.23 8.36
N LEU A 100 -12.80 -7.37 8.59
CA LEU A 100 -11.58 -7.73 7.89
C LEU A 100 -11.91 -8.59 6.66
N THR A 101 -11.32 -8.22 5.53
CA THR A 101 -11.37 -8.99 4.30
C THR A 101 -9.94 -9.24 3.84
N PHE A 102 -9.59 -10.50 3.65
CA PHE A 102 -8.30 -10.86 3.04
C PHE A 102 -8.46 -10.92 1.53
N SER A 103 -7.57 -10.25 0.82
CA SER A 103 -7.56 -10.22 -0.63
C SER A 103 -6.18 -10.60 -1.11
N VAL A 104 -6.07 -11.75 -1.72
CA VAL A 104 -4.87 -12.19 -2.41
C VAL A 104 -5.25 -12.48 -3.85
N GLY A 105 -4.55 -11.85 -4.76
CA GLY A 105 -4.68 -12.09 -6.18
C GLY A 105 -3.38 -12.62 -6.75
N PRO A 106 -3.26 -12.74 -8.05
CA PRO A 106 -4.23 -12.32 -9.04
C PRO A 106 -5.01 -13.49 -9.64
N ASN A 107 -6.28 -13.28 -9.87
CA ASN A 107 -7.07 -14.14 -10.76
C ASN A 107 -7.13 -13.46 -12.14
N PRO A 108 -6.79 -14.16 -13.25
CA PRO A 108 -6.73 -13.54 -14.57
C PRO A 108 -8.04 -12.88 -15.01
N ASP A 109 -9.17 -13.55 -14.82
CA ASP A 109 -10.46 -13.05 -15.30
C ASP A 109 -11.09 -12.01 -14.37
N ARG A 110 -10.92 -12.20 -13.06
CA ARG A 110 -11.51 -11.31 -12.06
C ARG A 110 -10.70 -10.04 -11.87
N ASP A 111 -9.36 -10.13 -11.92
CA ASP A 111 -8.49 -9.04 -11.48
C ASP A 111 -7.72 -8.40 -12.65
N TYR A 112 -7.05 -9.20 -13.52
CA TYR A 112 -6.22 -8.63 -14.59
C TYR A 112 -7.04 -8.05 -15.75
N ARG A 113 -8.09 -8.71 -16.22
CA ARG A 113 -8.88 -8.21 -17.35
C ARG A 113 -9.52 -6.86 -17.01
N PRO A 114 -10.22 -6.69 -15.87
CA PRO A 114 -10.75 -5.38 -15.50
C PRO A 114 -9.68 -4.29 -15.31
N ALA A 115 -8.51 -4.65 -14.77
CA ALA A 115 -7.42 -3.71 -14.60
C ALA A 115 -6.88 -3.22 -15.95
N LEU A 116 -6.66 -4.12 -16.90
CA LEU A 116 -6.25 -3.78 -18.27
C LEU A 116 -7.32 -2.94 -18.98
N ASP A 117 -8.59 -3.30 -18.86
CA ASP A 117 -9.70 -2.53 -19.44
C ASP A 117 -9.72 -1.08 -18.90
N TRP A 118 -9.45 -0.90 -17.61
CA TRP A 118 -9.40 0.44 -17.01
C TRP A 118 -8.21 1.27 -17.49
N ILE A 119 -7.06 0.64 -17.72
CA ILE A 119 -5.88 1.28 -18.29
C ILE A 119 -6.14 1.67 -19.75
N VAL A 120 -6.66 0.75 -20.57
CA VAL A 120 -6.96 0.98 -22.01
C VAL A 120 -8.03 2.07 -22.19
N GLN A 121 -8.96 2.19 -21.25
CA GLN A 121 -10.02 3.21 -21.24
C GLN A 121 -9.57 4.55 -20.61
N ASP A 122 -8.29 4.72 -20.29
CA ASP A 122 -7.75 5.90 -19.61
C ASP A 122 -8.46 6.24 -18.27
N ARG A 123 -9.04 5.22 -17.61
CA ARG A 123 -9.67 5.38 -16.30
C ARG A 123 -8.66 5.36 -15.16
N ILE A 124 -7.52 4.73 -15.38
CA ILE A 124 -6.38 4.69 -14.46
C ILE A 124 -5.13 4.98 -15.28
N ASP A 125 -4.41 6.04 -14.90
CA ASP A 125 -3.07 6.31 -15.40
C ASP A 125 -2.05 5.62 -14.48
N VAL A 126 -1.32 4.66 -15.02
CA VAL A 126 -0.28 3.92 -14.30
C VAL A 126 1.14 4.42 -14.62
N ALA A 127 1.29 5.36 -15.54
CA ALA A 127 2.60 5.89 -15.93
C ALA A 127 3.39 6.47 -14.73
N PRO A 128 2.77 7.20 -13.79
CA PRO A 128 3.51 7.76 -12.65
C PRO A 128 4.16 6.75 -11.73
N ILE A 129 3.68 5.48 -11.69
CA ILE A 129 4.29 4.43 -10.86
C ILE A 129 5.43 3.70 -11.57
N VAL A 130 5.57 3.81 -12.89
CA VAL A 130 6.70 3.23 -13.63
C VAL A 130 7.91 4.15 -13.45
N SER A 131 8.75 3.82 -12.49
CA SER A 131 9.92 4.65 -12.14
C SER A 131 11.11 4.42 -13.08
N HIS A 132 11.27 3.20 -13.58
CA HIS A 132 12.41 2.81 -14.41
C HIS A 132 12.00 1.87 -15.54
N ILE A 133 12.62 2.05 -16.70
CA ILE A 133 12.56 1.11 -17.81
C ILE A 133 14.00 0.74 -18.14
N LEU A 134 14.37 -0.51 -17.91
CA LEU A 134 15.73 -1.00 -18.11
C LEU A 134 15.75 -2.06 -19.22
N PRO A 135 16.83 -2.19 -19.98
CA PRO A 135 17.00 -3.31 -20.91
C PRO A 135 17.09 -4.63 -20.13
N PHE A 136 16.71 -5.72 -20.76
CA PHE A 136 16.63 -7.04 -20.10
C PHE A 136 17.98 -7.53 -19.55
N ASP A 137 19.08 -7.20 -20.20
CA ASP A 137 20.44 -7.56 -19.75
C ASP A 137 20.82 -6.88 -18.42
N GLN A 138 20.09 -5.84 -17.99
CA GLN A 138 20.26 -5.19 -16.70
C GLN A 138 19.33 -5.74 -15.61
N ILE A 139 18.79 -6.93 -15.77
CA ILE A 139 17.87 -7.56 -14.80
C ILE A 139 18.45 -7.62 -13.38
N GLN A 140 19.73 -7.94 -13.24
CA GLN A 140 20.40 -7.98 -11.93
C GLN A 140 20.38 -6.61 -11.24
N GLN A 141 20.67 -5.55 -11.99
CA GLN A 141 20.58 -4.18 -11.48
C GLN A 141 19.15 -3.81 -11.09
N ALA A 142 18.16 -4.21 -11.88
CA ALA A 142 16.75 -3.98 -11.56
C ALA A 142 16.37 -4.60 -10.21
N PHE A 143 16.86 -5.81 -9.90
CA PHE A 143 16.60 -6.45 -8.61
C PHE A 143 17.29 -5.70 -7.46
N VAL A 144 18.52 -5.30 -7.59
CA VAL A 144 19.23 -4.48 -6.58
C VAL A 144 18.45 -3.18 -6.29
N MET A 145 18.06 -2.46 -7.34
CA MET A 145 17.29 -1.22 -7.22
C MET A 145 15.92 -1.44 -6.57
N ALA A 146 15.26 -2.58 -6.84
CA ALA A 146 13.92 -2.84 -6.33
C ALA A 146 13.89 -3.29 -4.86
N PHE A 147 14.88 -4.09 -4.44
CA PHE A 147 14.84 -4.81 -3.18
C PHE A 147 15.93 -4.40 -2.19
N ASP A 148 17.16 -4.19 -2.68
CA ASP A 148 18.30 -3.89 -1.81
C ASP A 148 18.45 -2.38 -1.58
N GLU A 149 18.29 -1.58 -2.62
CA GLU A 149 18.53 -0.14 -2.61
C GLU A 149 17.38 0.68 -3.23
N PRO A 150 16.12 0.49 -2.81
CA PRO A 150 15.00 1.17 -3.45
C PRO A 150 15.00 2.69 -3.22
N GLU A 151 15.48 3.16 -2.08
CA GLU A 151 15.42 4.57 -1.70
C GLU A 151 16.41 5.45 -2.48
N PRO A 152 17.72 5.11 -2.59
CA PRO A 152 18.66 5.88 -3.42
C PRO A 152 18.21 5.99 -4.87
N HIS A 153 17.60 4.93 -5.41
CA HIS A 153 17.11 4.90 -6.80
C HIS A 153 15.68 5.42 -6.95
N ARG A 154 14.97 5.70 -5.85
CA ARG A 154 13.54 6.07 -5.86
C ARG A 154 12.69 5.05 -6.63
N ALA A 155 13.02 3.77 -6.48
CA ALA A 155 12.40 2.68 -7.22
C ALA A 155 10.97 2.40 -6.74
N LEU A 156 10.02 2.39 -7.68
CA LEU A 156 8.63 2.01 -7.47
C LEU A 156 8.29 0.74 -8.26
N LYS A 157 8.05 0.92 -9.56
CA LYS A 157 7.87 -0.16 -10.51
C LYS A 157 8.96 -0.08 -11.56
N ILE A 158 9.76 -1.14 -11.67
CA ILE A 158 10.79 -1.29 -12.70
C ILE A 158 10.24 -2.21 -13.79
N VAL A 159 10.31 -1.76 -15.02
CA VAL A 159 9.93 -2.52 -16.21
C VAL A 159 11.19 -2.92 -16.96
N LEU A 160 11.26 -4.18 -17.39
CA LEU A 160 12.33 -4.66 -18.25
C LEU A 160 11.85 -4.65 -19.70
N ASN A 161 12.62 -3.99 -20.56
CA ASN A 161 12.39 -4.00 -21.99
C ASN A 161 13.04 -5.25 -22.59
N LEU A 162 12.28 -6.06 -23.31
CA LEU A 162 12.70 -7.32 -23.93
C LEU A 162 13.12 -7.16 -25.40
N SER A 163 13.02 -5.94 -25.94
CA SER A 163 13.38 -5.63 -27.34
C SER A 163 14.83 -5.18 -27.47
#